data_b65376fd8246c4f55881e954f08b3ea5
#
_entry.id   b65376fd8246c4f55881e954f08b3ea5
#
_cell.length_a   1.000
_cell.length_b   1.000
_cell.length_c   1.000
_cell.angle_alpha   90.00
_cell.angle_beta   90.00
_cell.angle_gamma   90.00
#
_symmetry.space_group_name_H-M   'P 1'
#
loop_
_entity.id
_entity.type
_entity.pdbx_description
1 polymer ?
#
loop_
_entity_poly.entity_id
_entity_poly.type
_entity_poly.pdbx_seq_one_letter_code
_entity_poly.pdbx_strand_id
1 'polypeptide(L)'
;DNTRSRGLGDVYKRQQCDLLIGTHGQMTPESAIRLSSEIEKYDPFWLEEPVPPNNSDAMAKVARHINFPVAAGERLTTKYEFNEIINKQAASILQLNMGRVGGILEGKKIASMAEANHLSIAPHMYCGPIVAAANIQVAASISNFLILEGIKDWKGFDCKIMKKYFKWEAGSVLLNEAPGLGVEIDEDMIESFPYDG
;
A
#
# COMPACT_ATOMS: atom_id res chain seq x y z
N ASP A 1 -20.32 -9.29 25.54
CA ASP A 1 -20.23 -10.05 24.28
C ASP A 1 -19.98 -9.10 23.10
N ASN A 2 -18.69 -8.78 22.91
CA ASN A 2 -18.26 -7.79 21.90
C ASN A 2 -18.10 -8.36 20.47
N THR A 3 -18.37 -9.65 20.26
CA THR A 3 -18.15 -10.32 18.98
C THR A 3 -19.34 -10.20 18.02
N ARG A 4 -20.57 -10.08 18.53
CA ARG A 4 -21.76 -9.88 17.69
C ARG A 4 -21.95 -8.45 17.18
N SER A 5 -21.45 -7.46 17.90
CA SER A 5 -21.55 -6.05 17.47
C SER A 5 -20.56 -5.70 16.35
N ARG A 6 -19.46 -6.44 16.18
CA ARG A 6 -18.49 -6.21 15.10
C ARG A 6 -19.09 -6.48 13.73
N GLY A 7 -19.81 -7.58 13.54
CA GLY A 7 -20.42 -7.92 12.26
C GLY A 7 -21.48 -6.93 11.76
N LEU A 8 -22.33 -6.41 12.66
CA LEU A 8 -23.33 -5.39 12.30
C LEU A 8 -22.68 -4.01 12.07
N GLY A 9 -21.66 -3.66 12.85
CA GLY A 9 -20.88 -2.44 12.63
C GLY A 9 -20.14 -2.42 11.29
N ASP A 10 -19.63 -3.56 10.87
CA ASP A 10 -18.92 -3.69 9.59
C ASP A 10 -19.89 -3.62 8.40
N VAL A 11 -21.07 -4.20 8.49
CA VAL A 11 -22.14 -4.09 7.47
C VAL A 11 -22.64 -2.65 7.35
N TYR A 12 -22.82 -1.93 8.45
CA TYR A 12 -23.23 -0.53 8.43
C TYR A 12 -22.14 0.39 7.89
N LYS A 13 -20.87 0.20 8.29
CA LYS A 13 -19.73 0.97 7.79
C LYS A 13 -19.51 0.76 6.30
N ARG A 14 -19.76 -0.42 5.78
CA ARG A 14 -19.62 -0.76 4.37
C ARG A 14 -20.53 0.05 3.44
N GLN A 15 -21.64 0.55 3.92
CA GLN A 15 -22.49 1.47 3.16
C GLN A 15 -21.85 2.87 2.98
N GLN A 16 -20.73 3.12 3.66
CA GLN A 16 -20.03 4.40 3.69
C GLN A 16 -18.54 4.35 3.32
N CYS A 17 -17.97 3.16 3.13
CA CYS A 17 -16.56 2.99 2.77
C CYS A 17 -16.34 1.67 2.03
N ASP A 18 -15.30 1.65 1.19
CA ASP A 18 -14.84 0.43 0.52
C ASP A 18 -14.17 -0.53 1.50
N LEU A 19 -14.25 -1.83 1.18
CA LEU A 19 -13.67 -2.89 1.99
C LEU A 19 -12.37 -3.39 1.34
N LEU A 20 -11.24 -3.08 1.95
CA LEU A 20 -9.91 -3.52 1.55
C LEU A 20 -9.45 -4.63 2.49
N ILE A 21 -9.15 -5.82 1.96
CA ILE A 21 -8.86 -7.00 2.77
C ILE A 21 -7.39 -7.38 2.64
N GLY A 22 -6.60 -7.19 3.72
CA GLY A 22 -5.21 -7.59 3.80
C GLY A 22 -5.04 -8.96 4.46
N THR A 23 -4.30 -9.87 3.83
CA THR A 23 -4.04 -11.22 4.33
C THR A 23 -2.56 -11.53 4.53
N HIS A 24 -1.67 -10.63 4.16
CA HIS A 24 -0.22 -10.72 4.35
C HIS A 24 0.41 -12.04 3.87
N GLY A 25 -0.11 -12.63 2.79
CA GLY A 25 0.44 -13.84 2.20
C GLY A 25 0.32 -15.10 3.06
N GLN A 26 -0.70 -15.20 3.90
CA GLN A 26 -0.83 -16.29 4.87
C GLN A 26 -1.66 -17.48 4.36
N MET A 27 -2.15 -17.42 3.11
CA MET A 27 -3.03 -18.47 2.57
C MET A 27 -2.34 -19.32 1.50
N THR A 28 -2.91 -20.50 1.27
CA THR A 28 -2.70 -21.25 0.02
C THR A 28 -3.60 -20.70 -1.07
N PRO A 29 -3.28 -20.88 -2.36
CA PRO A 29 -4.15 -20.44 -3.44
C PRO A 29 -5.60 -20.95 -3.31
N GLU A 30 -5.77 -22.22 -2.92
CA GLU A 30 -7.08 -22.85 -2.75
C GLU A 30 -7.89 -22.21 -1.62
N SER A 31 -7.22 -21.91 -0.49
CA SER A 31 -7.86 -21.23 0.65
C SER A 31 -8.25 -19.81 0.31
N ALA A 32 -7.39 -19.08 -0.43
CA ALA A 32 -7.66 -17.73 -0.88
C ALA A 32 -8.84 -17.67 -1.85
N ILE A 33 -8.90 -18.58 -2.83
CA ILE A 33 -10.00 -18.68 -3.80
C ILE A 33 -11.32 -19.00 -3.07
N ARG A 34 -11.29 -19.96 -2.12
CA ARG A 34 -12.48 -20.30 -1.35
C ARG A 34 -12.98 -19.13 -0.50
N LEU A 35 -12.06 -18.46 0.23
CA LEU A 35 -12.42 -17.27 1.00
C LEU A 35 -13.04 -16.21 0.08
N SER A 36 -12.42 -15.97 -1.07
CA SER A 36 -12.87 -14.95 -2.02
C SER A 36 -14.30 -15.21 -2.49
N SER A 37 -14.68 -16.46 -2.76
CA SER A 37 -16.06 -16.79 -3.16
C SER A 37 -17.09 -16.54 -2.04
N GLU A 38 -16.69 -16.65 -0.78
CA GLU A 38 -17.57 -16.39 0.36
C GLU A 38 -17.75 -14.88 0.63
N ILE A 39 -16.71 -14.07 0.35
CA ILE A 39 -16.71 -12.62 0.61
C ILE A 39 -17.12 -11.78 -0.58
N GLU A 40 -17.16 -12.34 -1.79
CA GLU A 40 -17.53 -11.63 -3.03
C GLU A 40 -18.86 -10.87 -2.92
N LYS A 41 -19.85 -11.45 -2.25
CA LYS A 41 -21.15 -10.80 -1.97
C LYS A 41 -21.04 -9.49 -1.19
N TYR A 42 -19.87 -9.23 -0.61
CA TYR A 42 -19.57 -7.99 0.09
C TYR A 42 -18.85 -6.98 -0.80
N ASP A 43 -18.61 -7.28 -2.05
CA ASP A 43 -17.97 -6.41 -3.04
C ASP A 43 -16.65 -5.79 -2.53
N PRO A 44 -15.63 -6.60 -2.17
CA PRO A 44 -14.36 -6.05 -1.70
C PRO A 44 -13.68 -5.22 -2.79
N PHE A 45 -13.08 -4.10 -2.41
CA PHE A 45 -12.33 -3.26 -3.32
C PHE A 45 -11.05 -3.97 -3.81
N TRP A 46 -10.38 -4.71 -2.92
CA TRP A 46 -9.31 -5.67 -3.26
C TRP A 46 -9.09 -6.75 -2.21
N LEU A 47 -8.39 -7.81 -2.62
CA LEU A 47 -7.73 -8.78 -1.74
C LEU A 47 -6.21 -8.57 -1.84
N GLU A 48 -5.59 -8.18 -0.73
CA GLU A 48 -4.17 -7.88 -0.66
C GLU A 48 -3.37 -9.08 -0.23
N GLU A 49 -2.31 -9.38 -1.01
CA GLU A 49 -1.37 -10.47 -0.79
C GLU A 49 -2.02 -11.78 -0.31
N PRO A 50 -2.93 -12.36 -1.11
CA PRO A 50 -3.64 -13.59 -0.69
C PRO A 50 -2.70 -14.77 -0.42
N VAL A 51 -1.56 -14.82 -1.10
CA VAL A 51 -0.53 -15.86 -0.98
C VAL A 51 0.86 -15.22 -0.79
N PRO A 52 1.88 -15.98 -0.34
CA PRO A 52 3.24 -15.46 -0.21
C PRO A 52 3.73 -14.79 -1.50
N PRO A 53 4.33 -13.59 -1.43
CA PRO A 53 4.70 -12.79 -2.61
C PRO A 53 5.84 -13.36 -3.44
N ASN A 54 6.61 -14.31 -2.89
CA ASN A 54 7.70 -15.00 -3.58
C ASN A 54 7.22 -16.04 -4.61
N ASN A 55 5.92 -16.27 -4.74
CA ASN A 55 5.35 -17.18 -5.72
C ASN A 55 4.29 -16.46 -6.57
N SER A 56 4.75 -15.78 -7.60
CA SER A 56 3.92 -15.04 -8.54
C SER A 56 2.94 -15.92 -9.33
N ASP A 57 3.27 -17.21 -9.57
CA ASP A 57 2.35 -18.15 -10.24
C ASP A 57 1.17 -18.51 -9.34
N ALA A 58 1.42 -18.72 -8.05
CA ALA A 58 0.35 -18.92 -7.06
C ALA A 58 -0.55 -17.69 -6.95
N MET A 59 0.02 -16.48 -6.93
CA MET A 59 -0.71 -15.23 -6.92
C MET A 59 -1.57 -15.09 -8.19
N ALA A 60 -0.99 -15.34 -9.36
CA ALA A 60 -1.70 -15.31 -10.64
C ALA A 60 -2.82 -16.35 -10.71
N LYS A 61 -2.65 -17.53 -10.07
CA LYS A 61 -3.72 -18.51 -9.95
C LYS A 61 -4.92 -17.92 -9.18
N VAL A 62 -4.67 -17.26 -8.05
CA VAL A 62 -5.74 -16.60 -7.29
C VAL A 62 -6.41 -15.51 -8.13
N ALA A 63 -5.61 -14.59 -8.72
CA ALA A 63 -6.12 -13.48 -9.53
C ALA A 63 -7.04 -13.92 -10.68
N ARG A 64 -6.77 -15.07 -11.30
CA ARG A 64 -7.62 -15.63 -12.37
C ARG A 64 -8.94 -16.27 -11.90
N HIS A 65 -9.08 -16.55 -10.60
CA HIS A 65 -10.22 -17.27 -10.06
C HIS A 65 -11.14 -16.45 -9.16
N ILE A 66 -10.81 -15.17 -8.96
CA ILE A 66 -11.65 -14.27 -8.15
C ILE A 66 -12.17 -13.12 -9.02
N ASN A 67 -13.30 -12.53 -8.64
CA ASN A 67 -14.00 -11.52 -9.44
C ASN A 67 -13.76 -10.07 -8.98
N PHE A 68 -12.80 -9.87 -8.08
CA PHE A 68 -12.39 -8.55 -7.63
C PHE A 68 -10.86 -8.44 -7.59
N PRO A 69 -10.29 -7.22 -7.57
CA PRO A 69 -8.85 -7.02 -7.74
C PRO A 69 -7.99 -7.74 -6.69
N VAL A 70 -6.83 -8.25 -7.12
CA VAL A 70 -5.71 -8.58 -6.24
C VAL A 70 -4.79 -7.37 -6.17
N ALA A 71 -4.40 -6.99 -4.95
CA ALA A 71 -3.35 -6.01 -4.69
C ALA A 71 -2.11 -6.71 -4.13
N ALA A 72 -0.92 -6.30 -4.56
CA ALA A 72 0.34 -6.86 -4.06
C ALA A 72 1.51 -5.90 -4.31
N GLY A 73 2.59 -6.06 -3.54
CA GLY A 73 3.84 -5.36 -3.82
C GLY A 73 4.56 -4.76 -2.62
N GLU A 74 3.95 -4.70 -1.44
CA GLU A 74 4.56 -4.12 -0.25
C GLU A 74 5.88 -4.81 0.16
N ARG A 75 6.02 -6.10 -0.17
CA ARG A 75 7.19 -6.92 0.15
C ARG A 75 8.14 -7.13 -1.02
N LEU A 76 7.82 -6.61 -2.20
CA LEU A 76 8.71 -6.65 -3.35
C LEU A 76 9.71 -5.49 -3.29
N THR A 77 10.94 -5.75 -3.76
CA THR A 77 12.05 -4.82 -3.60
C THR A 77 12.65 -4.33 -4.91
N THR A 78 12.38 -5.01 -6.02
CA THR A 78 12.97 -4.70 -7.31
C THR A 78 11.93 -4.57 -8.42
N LYS A 79 12.20 -3.71 -9.40
CA LYS A 79 11.36 -3.62 -10.62
C LYS A 79 11.25 -4.95 -11.38
N TYR A 80 12.21 -5.87 -11.22
CA TYR A 80 12.17 -7.18 -11.87
C TYR A 80 11.10 -8.08 -11.28
N GLU A 81 10.94 -8.07 -9.95
CA GLU A 81 9.85 -8.77 -9.26
C GLU A 81 8.48 -8.18 -9.66
N PHE A 82 8.38 -6.84 -9.72
CA PHE A 82 7.16 -6.19 -10.22
C PHE A 82 6.86 -6.52 -11.68
N ASN A 83 7.89 -6.60 -12.54
CA ASN A 83 7.72 -7.03 -13.93
C ASN A 83 7.18 -8.46 -14.02
N GLU A 84 7.58 -9.34 -13.14
CA GLU A 84 7.06 -10.71 -13.07
C GLU A 84 5.57 -10.72 -12.68
N ILE A 85 5.18 -9.97 -11.65
CA ILE A 85 3.77 -9.79 -11.25
C ILE A 85 2.93 -9.25 -12.40
N ILE A 86 3.42 -8.25 -13.12
CA ILE A 86 2.74 -7.62 -14.26
C ILE A 86 2.57 -8.64 -15.40
N ASN A 87 3.65 -9.29 -15.83
CA ASN A 87 3.62 -10.24 -16.95
C ASN A 87 2.72 -11.45 -16.71
N LYS A 88 2.63 -11.90 -15.45
CA LYS A 88 1.76 -13.01 -15.05
C LYS A 88 0.33 -12.59 -14.74
N GLN A 89 0.04 -11.29 -14.78
CA GLN A 89 -1.25 -10.73 -14.36
C GLN A 89 -1.65 -11.21 -12.95
N ALA A 90 -0.67 -11.23 -12.05
CA ALA A 90 -0.83 -11.75 -10.71
C ALA A 90 -1.50 -10.75 -9.75
N ALA A 91 -1.49 -9.47 -10.09
CA ALA A 91 -2.19 -8.41 -9.38
C ALA A 91 -2.59 -7.31 -10.38
N SER A 92 -3.67 -6.59 -10.10
CA SER A 92 -4.12 -5.41 -10.85
C SER A 92 -3.84 -4.09 -10.14
N ILE A 93 -3.46 -4.15 -8.88
CA ILE A 93 -3.07 -3.01 -8.06
C ILE A 93 -1.70 -3.29 -7.46
N LEU A 94 -0.73 -2.40 -7.71
CA LEU A 94 0.63 -2.55 -7.19
C LEU A 94 0.86 -1.62 -6.00
N GLN A 95 1.30 -2.20 -4.89
CA GLN A 95 1.51 -1.53 -3.60
C GLN A 95 2.99 -1.34 -3.29
N LEU A 96 3.69 -0.61 -4.15
CA LEU A 96 5.12 -0.36 -3.97
C LEU A 96 5.39 0.61 -2.80
N ASN A 97 6.53 0.41 -2.14
CA ASN A 97 7.01 1.27 -1.06
C ASN A 97 8.37 1.87 -1.44
N MET A 98 8.49 3.19 -1.46
CA MET A 98 9.71 3.89 -1.90
C MET A 98 10.95 3.52 -1.08
N GLY A 99 10.77 3.19 0.19
CA GLY A 99 11.86 2.73 1.06
C GLY A 99 12.36 1.31 0.75
N ARG A 100 11.59 0.52 0.01
CA ARG A 100 11.93 -0.87 -0.34
C ARG A 100 12.40 -1.03 -1.78
N VAL A 101 11.79 -0.29 -2.72
CA VAL A 101 12.04 -0.45 -4.17
C VAL A 101 13.26 0.31 -4.69
N GLY A 102 14.03 0.95 -3.79
CA GLY A 102 15.23 1.70 -4.20
C GLY A 102 14.96 3.19 -4.47
N GLY A 103 13.92 3.75 -3.88
CA GLY A 103 13.60 5.18 -3.90
C GLY A 103 12.71 5.62 -5.06
N ILE A 104 12.56 6.94 -5.19
CA ILE A 104 11.63 7.60 -6.08
C ILE A 104 11.84 7.21 -7.55
N LEU A 105 13.09 7.16 -8.01
CA LEU A 105 13.38 6.87 -9.42
C LEU A 105 12.96 5.46 -9.81
N GLU A 106 13.28 4.46 -9.00
CA GLU A 106 12.86 3.07 -9.26
C GLU A 106 11.35 2.91 -9.09
N GLY A 107 10.76 3.56 -8.09
CA GLY A 107 9.30 3.59 -7.91
C GLY A 107 8.57 4.15 -9.13
N LYS A 108 9.05 5.23 -9.74
CA LYS A 108 8.49 5.79 -10.97
C LYS A 108 8.63 4.87 -12.18
N LYS A 109 9.74 4.12 -12.30
CA LYS A 109 9.89 3.11 -13.36
C LYS A 109 8.84 1.99 -13.20
N ILE A 110 8.63 1.52 -11.97
CA ILE A 110 7.61 0.50 -11.67
C ILE A 110 6.22 1.05 -12.01
N ALA A 111 5.90 2.28 -11.60
CA ALA A 111 4.63 2.92 -11.91
C ALA A 111 4.40 3.06 -13.43
N SER A 112 5.43 3.43 -14.20
CA SER A 112 5.33 3.51 -15.66
C SER A 112 5.14 2.14 -16.33
N MET A 113 5.79 1.08 -15.80
CA MET A 113 5.55 -0.29 -16.28
C MET A 113 4.11 -0.73 -16.01
N ALA A 114 3.59 -0.41 -14.82
CA ALA A 114 2.21 -0.68 -14.44
C ALA A 114 1.21 0.07 -15.34
N GLU A 115 1.45 1.37 -15.59
CA GLU A 115 0.64 2.21 -16.46
C GLU A 115 0.53 1.63 -17.87
N ALA A 116 1.67 1.24 -18.47
CA ALA A 116 1.71 0.62 -19.79
C ALA A 116 0.92 -0.70 -19.89
N ASN A 117 0.61 -1.33 -18.75
CA ASN A 117 -0.17 -2.55 -18.64
C ASN A 117 -1.57 -2.33 -18.00
N HIS A 118 -2.02 -1.10 -17.90
CA HIS A 118 -3.32 -0.71 -17.33
C HIS A 118 -3.52 -1.10 -15.87
N LEU A 119 -2.43 -1.14 -15.08
CA LEU A 119 -2.47 -1.43 -13.65
C LEU A 119 -2.44 -0.13 -12.85
N SER A 120 -3.10 -0.15 -11.69
CA SER A 120 -3.14 0.97 -10.76
C SER A 120 -2.04 0.87 -9.71
N ILE A 121 -1.67 2.02 -9.14
CA ILE A 121 -0.71 2.14 -8.05
C ILE A 121 -1.44 2.59 -6.78
N ALA A 122 -1.28 1.83 -5.70
CA ALA A 122 -1.72 2.17 -4.35
C ALA A 122 -0.51 2.01 -3.40
N PRO A 123 0.33 3.04 -3.22
CA PRO A 123 1.57 2.89 -2.46
C PRO A 123 1.33 2.42 -1.03
N HIS A 124 2.04 1.36 -0.63
CA HIS A 124 2.12 0.93 0.77
C HIS A 124 2.82 2.00 1.60
N MET A 125 2.23 2.40 2.74
CA MET A 125 2.75 3.48 3.56
C MET A 125 2.88 3.14 5.06
N TYR A 126 2.91 1.88 5.41
CA TYR A 126 3.29 1.48 6.78
C TYR A 126 4.81 1.54 6.94
N CYS A 127 5.32 2.77 7.12
CA CYS A 127 6.74 3.11 7.12
C CYS A 127 6.96 4.41 7.91
N GLY A 128 8.21 4.80 8.14
CA GLY A 128 8.52 6.07 8.80
C GLY A 128 8.16 7.31 7.94
N PRO A 129 8.11 8.50 8.56
CA PRO A 129 7.57 9.71 7.93
C PRO A 129 8.36 10.18 6.70
N ILE A 130 9.67 9.91 6.63
CA ILE A 130 10.51 10.29 5.49
C ILE A 130 10.14 9.46 4.25
N VAL A 131 10.00 8.14 4.43
CA VAL A 131 9.58 7.24 3.34
C VAL A 131 8.14 7.55 2.92
N ALA A 132 7.27 7.86 3.88
CA ALA A 132 5.90 8.27 3.59
C ALA A 132 5.88 9.58 2.76
N ALA A 133 6.74 10.54 3.05
CA ALA A 133 6.89 11.75 2.24
C ALA A 133 7.30 11.41 0.79
N ALA A 134 8.23 10.48 0.58
CA ALA A 134 8.61 10.01 -0.75
C ALA A 134 7.45 9.31 -1.48
N ASN A 135 6.67 8.45 -0.78
CA ASN A 135 5.47 7.83 -1.34
C ASN A 135 4.44 8.88 -1.79
N ILE A 136 4.19 9.92 -0.98
CA ILE A 136 3.27 11.01 -1.30
C ILE A 136 3.71 11.75 -2.57
N GLN A 137 5.00 12.07 -2.71
CA GLN A 137 5.53 12.76 -3.88
C GLN A 137 5.42 11.90 -5.15
N VAL A 138 5.68 10.61 -5.06
CA VAL A 138 5.49 9.70 -6.19
C VAL A 138 4.01 9.60 -6.55
N ALA A 139 3.13 9.39 -5.57
CA ALA A 139 1.68 9.31 -5.78
C ALA A 139 1.14 10.55 -6.50
N ALA A 140 1.61 11.74 -6.12
CA ALA A 140 1.21 12.99 -6.77
C ALA A 140 1.77 13.18 -8.20
N SER A 141 2.77 12.38 -8.61
CA SER A 141 3.50 12.56 -9.87
C SER A 141 3.25 11.46 -10.92
N ILE A 142 2.33 10.54 -10.66
CA ILE A 142 1.98 9.43 -11.56
C ILE A 142 0.50 9.50 -11.97
N SER A 143 0.20 9.06 -13.18
CA SER A 143 -1.15 9.12 -13.77
C SER A 143 -2.06 7.98 -13.32
N ASN A 144 -1.48 6.84 -12.96
CA ASN A 144 -2.19 5.62 -12.56
C ASN A 144 -2.29 5.43 -11.03
N PHE A 145 -2.18 6.53 -10.28
CA PHE A 145 -2.45 6.54 -8.84
C PHE A 145 -3.91 6.24 -8.55
N LEU A 146 -4.16 5.31 -7.63
CA LEU A 146 -5.51 4.91 -7.20
C LEU A 146 -5.86 5.49 -5.83
N ILE A 147 -5.12 5.10 -4.81
CA ILE A 147 -5.31 5.51 -3.42
C ILE A 147 -3.99 5.35 -2.66
N LEU A 148 -3.83 6.09 -1.58
CA LEU A 148 -2.66 6.02 -0.71
C LEU A 148 -3.05 5.39 0.62
N GLU A 149 -2.31 4.37 1.07
CA GLU A 149 -2.39 3.92 2.45
C GLU A 149 -1.97 5.07 3.39
N GLY A 150 -2.71 5.29 4.47
CA GLY A 150 -2.48 6.43 5.34
C GLY A 150 -2.25 6.04 6.78
N ILE A 151 -1.15 6.51 7.37
CA ILE A 151 -0.97 6.59 8.80
C ILE A 151 -1.20 8.06 9.18
N LYS A 152 -2.34 8.31 9.82
CA LYS A 152 -2.73 9.68 10.17
C LYS A 152 -1.85 10.29 11.25
N ASP A 153 -1.56 9.51 12.27
CA ASP A 153 -0.87 9.97 13.47
C ASP A 153 0.37 9.11 13.75
N TRP A 154 1.54 9.65 13.48
CA TRP A 154 2.81 9.09 13.91
C TRP A 154 2.95 9.20 15.44
N LYS A 155 3.58 8.23 16.09
CA LYS A 155 3.79 8.20 17.54
C LYS A 155 5.27 8.01 17.88
N GLY A 156 5.63 8.36 19.11
CA GLY A 156 6.98 8.13 19.61
C GLY A 156 8.04 8.92 18.86
N PHE A 157 9.11 8.27 18.47
CA PHE A 157 10.24 8.85 17.76
C PHE A 157 9.83 9.47 16.43
N ASP A 158 9.03 8.75 15.64
CA ASP A 158 8.63 9.17 14.29
C ASP A 158 7.95 10.53 14.22
N CYS A 159 7.15 10.90 15.24
CA CYS A 159 6.53 12.22 15.24
C CYS A 159 7.48 13.33 15.73
N LYS A 160 8.51 12.98 16.50
CA LYS A 160 9.45 13.95 17.08
C LYS A 160 10.50 14.41 16.08
N ILE A 161 10.88 13.57 15.12
CA ILE A 161 11.92 13.89 14.14
C ILE A 161 11.46 14.81 13.03
N MET A 162 10.19 15.21 13.01
CA MET A 162 9.62 16.05 11.95
C MET A 162 9.26 17.44 12.48
N LYS A 163 9.98 18.50 12.05
CA LYS A 163 9.61 19.90 12.27
C LYS A 163 8.42 20.32 11.40
N LYS A 164 8.38 19.81 10.15
CA LYS A 164 7.30 20.09 9.19
C LYS A 164 6.93 18.84 8.43
N TYR A 165 5.63 18.57 8.32
CA TYR A 165 5.08 17.42 7.63
C TYR A 165 3.82 17.80 6.84
N PHE A 166 3.30 16.86 6.05
CA PHE A 166 2.06 17.05 5.30
C PHE A 166 0.84 17.19 6.21
N LYS A 167 -0.10 17.99 5.77
CA LYS A 167 -1.39 18.13 6.45
C LYS A 167 -2.40 17.13 5.87
N TRP A 168 -3.09 16.43 6.75
CA TRP A 168 -4.21 15.56 6.40
C TRP A 168 -5.52 16.32 6.62
N GLU A 169 -6.37 16.32 5.60
CA GLU A 169 -7.66 17.00 5.67
C GLU A 169 -8.71 16.21 4.89
N ALA A 170 -9.83 15.89 5.55
CA ALA A 170 -10.98 15.20 4.96
C ALA A 170 -10.63 13.93 4.15
N GLY A 171 -9.70 13.09 4.67
CA GLY A 171 -9.26 11.86 4.01
C GLY A 171 -8.22 12.06 2.90
N SER A 172 -7.68 13.26 2.73
CA SER A 172 -6.67 13.60 1.73
C SER A 172 -5.41 14.17 2.36
N VAL A 173 -4.28 14.00 1.66
CA VAL A 173 -3.02 14.68 1.98
C VAL A 173 -2.94 15.95 1.14
N LEU A 174 -2.76 17.10 1.80
CA LEU A 174 -2.54 18.36 1.12
C LEU A 174 -1.06 18.46 0.73
N LEU A 175 -0.80 18.52 -0.58
CA LEU A 175 0.54 18.75 -1.10
C LEU A 175 0.96 20.18 -0.79
N ASN A 176 2.25 20.39 -0.61
CA ASN A 176 2.85 21.71 -0.42
C ASN A 176 3.92 21.98 -1.49
N GLU A 177 4.26 23.25 -1.68
CA GLU A 177 5.25 23.69 -2.65
C GLU A 177 6.68 23.77 -2.08
N ALA A 178 6.93 23.18 -0.91
CA ALA A 178 8.24 23.18 -0.29
C ALA A 178 9.25 22.34 -1.10
N PRO A 179 10.52 22.71 -1.13
CA PRO A 179 11.56 21.99 -1.87
C PRO A 179 11.72 20.52 -1.39
N GLY A 180 12.26 19.67 -2.27
CA GLY A 180 12.58 18.29 -1.96
C GLY A 180 11.34 17.43 -1.70
N LEU A 181 11.30 16.72 -0.59
CA LEU A 181 10.15 15.90 -0.19
C LEU A 181 8.98 16.72 0.40
N GLY A 182 9.16 18.03 0.58
CA GLY A 182 8.14 18.89 1.19
C GLY A 182 8.04 18.78 2.71
N VAL A 183 9.01 18.14 3.36
CA VAL A 183 9.09 17.94 4.80
C VAL A 183 10.39 18.49 5.38
N GLU A 184 10.42 18.76 6.67
CA GLU A 184 11.60 19.27 7.37
C GLU A 184 11.89 18.38 8.59
N ILE A 185 13.13 17.91 8.66
CA ILE A 185 13.62 17.03 9.71
C ILE A 185 14.17 17.85 10.88
N ASP A 186 13.97 17.36 12.10
CA ASP A 186 14.60 17.87 13.31
C ASP A 186 15.93 17.12 13.55
N GLU A 187 17.04 17.69 13.05
CA GLU A 187 18.37 17.09 13.17
C GLU A 187 18.80 16.98 14.63
N ASP A 188 18.55 18.00 15.45
CA ASP A 188 18.89 17.99 16.89
C ASP A 188 18.17 16.85 17.61
N MET A 189 16.90 16.58 17.23
CA MET A 189 16.14 15.48 17.80
C MET A 189 16.72 14.13 17.37
N ILE A 190 17.14 13.98 16.12
CA ILE A 190 17.77 12.74 15.63
C ILE A 190 19.07 12.47 16.39
N GLU A 191 19.91 13.48 16.58
CA GLU A 191 21.18 13.35 17.32
C GLU A 191 20.96 12.97 18.78
N SER A 192 19.83 13.35 19.36
CA SER A 192 19.48 12.96 20.75
C SER A 192 19.11 11.49 20.92
N PHE A 193 18.92 10.76 19.82
CA PHE A 193 18.60 9.32 19.78
C PHE A 193 19.61 8.57 18.89
N PRO A 194 20.89 8.49 19.28
CA PRO A 194 21.89 7.79 18.49
C PRO A 194 21.53 6.31 18.36
N TYR A 195 21.87 5.73 17.19
CA TYR A 195 21.72 4.30 16.98
C TYR A 195 22.78 3.55 17.79
N ASP A 196 22.35 2.75 18.72
CA ASP A 196 23.21 1.95 19.60
C ASP A 196 23.50 0.55 19.03
N GLY A 197 23.74 0.43 17.70
CA GLY A 197 24.33 -0.71 17.01
C GLY A 197 23.60 -2.05 17.14
#